data_73feaba3516719947eba25a43bdf5b56
#
_entry.id   73feaba3516719947eba25a43bdf5b56
#
_cell.length_a   1.000
_cell.length_b   1.000
_cell.length_c   1.000
_cell.angle_alpha   90.00
_cell.angle_beta   90.00
_cell.angle_gamma   90.00
#
_symmetry.space_group_name_H-M   'P 1'
#
loop_
_entity.id
_entity.type
_entity.pdbx_description
1 polymer ?
#
loop_
_entity_poly.entity_id
_entity_poly.type
_entity_poly.pdbx_seq_one_letter_code
_entity_poly.pdbx_strand_id
1 'polypeptide(L)'
;LYGVLFYIALFVPFAFCLERLLFSYSNIYKRIIAFIGILGLLIVIIYNVHPAFQLAYSPMVVILAFFIMGLSLIVTLIIFLRFEEEMARLQTHAQLVQSGEIGRWKAFVAAFLLGVSNLRRRRLRTALTCATLIILTFTIMSFTSAKSMRRHARVLYDSKAPYQGFLLKNVNWRSLPPEAFGKIENAFGGQAIAAPRVWLEDEDRTRSTRIPMYFNERVFEAQGMVGLAAAESEVSGLDDILIAGRWLRAEDRQAVLLPQRMAGQLGIDLTLQPDPTVSLWGMPFKVIGIFSGKKLQERNDLDGEPLTPVIFPREMSSELTEVEEEALESGDDVREFQSRYQHIAGDLTVIVPYRFLLAAGGHLKGAAIHPRNPDDVQALARDLIDRFGLSLFSGEPDGTYLYHASDSMSYSGVPNIIIPLIISIFIVLNTMIGSVYERKREIGIYTSVGLAPSHVSFLFIAEAMAFAVLSVVFGYLLAQTSAKLFAQTDLWSGITVNYSSMSGVAAMVLVIAVVLISVIYPSKVAGEIAMPDVNRSWT
;
A
#
# COMPACT_ATOMS: atom_id res chain seq x y z
N LEU A 1 5.77 -7.44 -1.07
CA LEU A 1 6.94 -8.27 -1.40
C LEU A 1 7.89 -8.42 -0.21
N TYR A 2 8.37 -7.32 0.42
CA TYR A 2 9.31 -7.36 1.54
C TYR A 2 8.81 -8.16 2.74
N GLY A 3 7.52 -8.03 3.10
CA GLY A 3 6.90 -8.80 4.18
C GLY A 3 6.95 -10.31 3.91
N VAL A 4 6.63 -10.74 2.70
CA VAL A 4 6.66 -12.15 2.31
C VAL A 4 8.07 -12.72 2.37
N LEU A 5 9.07 -11.97 1.89
CA LEU A 5 10.48 -12.35 1.99
C LEU A 5 10.92 -12.53 3.45
N PHE A 6 10.51 -11.63 4.33
CA PHE A 6 10.81 -11.72 5.75
C PHE A 6 10.17 -12.97 6.40
N TYR A 7 8.90 -13.26 6.10
CA TYR A 7 8.25 -14.46 6.60
C TYR A 7 8.97 -15.74 6.19
N ILE A 8 9.42 -15.83 4.93
CA ILE A 8 10.16 -17.00 4.46
C ILE A 8 11.52 -17.11 5.14
N ALA A 9 12.26 -15.98 5.25
CA ALA A 9 13.54 -15.95 5.94
C ALA A 9 13.42 -16.40 7.41
N LEU A 10 12.23 -16.22 8.02
CA LEU A 10 11.96 -16.64 9.40
C LEU A 10 11.45 -18.07 9.48
N PHE A 11 10.62 -18.53 8.55
CA PHE A 11 9.97 -19.85 8.60
C PHE A 11 10.91 -21.01 8.29
N VAL A 12 11.91 -20.79 7.43
CA VAL A 12 12.92 -21.81 7.12
C VAL A 12 13.77 -22.15 8.37
N PRO A 13 14.39 -21.18 9.08
CA PRO A 13 15.08 -21.48 10.33
C PRO A 13 14.15 -22.01 11.43
N PHE A 14 12.89 -21.52 11.48
CA PHE A 14 11.89 -22.04 12.42
C PHE A 14 11.62 -23.53 12.19
N ALA A 15 11.32 -23.93 10.95
CA ALA A 15 11.07 -25.34 10.62
C ALA A 15 12.29 -26.22 10.93
N PHE A 16 13.49 -25.68 10.67
CA PHE A 16 14.74 -26.36 11.01
C PHE A 16 14.92 -26.52 12.53
N CYS A 17 14.72 -25.47 13.31
CA CYS A 17 14.81 -25.53 14.78
C CYS A 17 13.76 -26.47 15.36
N LEU A 18 12.52 -26.44 14.84
CA LEU A 18 11.43 -27.28 15.30
C LEU A 18 11.67 -28.77 14.95
N GLU A 19 12.19 -29.08 13.74
CA GLU A 19 12.59 -30.44 13.37
C GLU A 19 13.62 -30.98 14.35
N ARG A 20 14.64 -30.19 14.65
CA ARG A 20 15.71 -30.58 15.58
C ARG A 20 15.20 -30.78 17.01
N LEU A 21 14.26 -29.93 17.45
CA LEU A 21 13.69 -30.01 18.79
C LEU A 21 12.79 -31.24 18.96
N LEU A 22 11.91 -31.51 17.99
CA LEU A 22 10.89 -32.56 18.08
C LEU A 22 11.42 -33.93 17.67
N PHE A 23 12.05 -34.07 16.49
CA PHE A 23 12.32 -35.35 15.87
C PHE A 23 13.79 -35.75 15.96
N SER A 24 14.72 -34.93 15.52
CA SER A 24 16.19 -35.18 15.53
C SER A 24 16.58 -36.58 15.00
N TYR A 25 16.07 -36.93 13.82
CA TYR A 25 16.37 -38.22 13.20
C TYR A 25 17.86 -38.30 12.84
N SER A 26 18.49 -39.51 12.98
CA SER A 26 19.84 -39.79 12.55
C SER A 26 19.96 -39.94 11.02
N ASN A 27 18.87 -40.41 10.37
CA ASN A 27 18.81 -40.60 8.92
C ASN A 27 18.45 -39.29 8.22
N ILE A 28 19.32 -38.89 7.25
CA ILE A 28 19.20 -37.62 6.52
C ILE A 28 17.87 -37.53 5.73
N TYR A 29 17.40 -38.62 5.13
CA TYR A 29 16.14 -38.65 4.38
C TYR A 29 14.92 -38.40 5.29
N LYS A 30 14.88 -39.02 6.46
CA LYS A 30 13.81 -38.78 7.45
C LYS A 30 13.80 -37.34 7.95
N ARG A 31 14.98 -36.72 8.09
CA ARG A 31 15.11 -35.29 8.48
C ARG A 31 14.56 -34.37 7.42
N ILE A 32 14.91 -34.61 6.15
CA ILE A 32 14.43 -33.79 5.02
C ILE A 32 12.89 -33.91 4.92
N ILE A 33 12.35 -35.12 5.02
CA ILE A 33 10.90 -35.34 4.98
C ILE A 33 10.20 -34.63 6.15
N ALA A 34 10.74 -34.73 7.37
CA ALA A 34 10.18 -34.05 8.55
C ALA A 34 10.23 -32.52 8.40
N PHE A 35 11.35 -31.98 7.90
CA PHE A 35 11.51 -30.55 7.64
C PHE A 35 10.49 -30.04 6.61
N ILE A 36 10.36 -30.74 5.48
CA ILE A 36 9.38 -30.37 4.42
C ILE A 36 7.95 -30.50 4.96
N GLY A 37 7.66 -31.52 5.76
CA GLY A 37 6.36 -31.71 6.40
C GLY A 37 5.98 -30.57 7.36
N ILE A 38 6.95 -30.14 8.20
CA ILE A 38 6.74 -29.01 9.12
C ILE A 38 6.55 -27.71 8.33
N LEU A 39 7.36 -27.46 7.30
CA LEU A 39 7.26 -26.27 6.48
C LEU A 39 5.94 -26.23 5.71
N GLY A 40 5.52 -27.36 5.14
CA GLY A 40 4.21 -27.49 4.47
C GLY A 40 3.03 -27.25 5.42
N LEU A 41 3.08 -27.84 6.62
CA LEU A 41 2.06 -27.60 7.65
C LEU A 41 1.99 -26.12 8.04
N LEU A 42 3.14 -25.47 8.21
CA LEU A 42 3.23 -24.05 8.53
C LEU A 42 2.60 -23.17 7.44
N ILE A 43 2.89 -23.47 6.18
CA ILE A 43 2.32 -22.75 5.02
C ILE A 43 0.78 -22.89 5.01
N VAL A 44 0.26 -24.09 5.25
CA VAL A 44 -1.18 -24.34 5.33
C VAL A 44 -1.82 -23.57 6.49
N ILE A 45 -1.20 -23.55 7.66
CA ILE A 45 -1.71 -22.78 8.81
C ILE A 45 -1.76 -21.28 8.47
N ILE A 46 -0.68 -20.73 7.91
CA ILE A 46 -0.60 -19.31 7.58
C ILE A 46 -1.59 -18.92 6.48
N TYR A 47 -1.73 -19.74 5.45
CA TYR A 47 -2.73 -19.54 4.41
C TYR A 47 -4.16 -19.41 5.01
N ASN A 48 -4.47 -20.21 6.00
CA ASN A 48 -5.78 -20.15 6.65
C ASN A 48 -5.92 -19.00 7.65
N VAL A 49 -4.84 -18.56 8.28
CA VAL A 49 -4.88 -17.62 9.41
C VAL A 49 -4.58 -16.19 8.99
N HIS A 50 -3.67 -15.97 8.05
CA HIS A 50 -3.24 -14.64 7.66
C HIS A 50 -4.12 -14.05 6.54
N PRO A 51 -4.81 -12.91 6.75
CA PRO A 51 -5.76 -12.33 5.80
C PRO A 51 -5.14 -11.97 4.43
N ALA A 52 -3.88 -11.53 4.40
CA ALA A 52 -3.21 -11.18 3.15
C ALA A 52 -3.06 -12.36 2.17
N PHE A 53 -2.99 -13.59 2.70
CA PHE A 53 -2.95 -14.78 1.85
C PHE A 53 -4.35 -15.21 1.37
N GLN A 54 -5.41 -14.81 2.06
CA GLN A 54 -6.80 -15.06 1.65
C GLN A 54 -7.22 -14.14 0.49
N LEU A 55 -6.55 -12.99 0.31
CA LEU A 55 -6.76 -12.09 -0.83
C LEU A 55 -6.13 -12.63 -2.13
N ALA A 56 -5.28 -13.65 -2.06
CA ALA A 56 -4.73 -14.27 -3.25
C ALA A 56 -5.83 -15.05 -3.98
N TYR A 57 -6.06 -14.72 -5.25
CA TYR A 57 -7.08 -15.33 -6.11
C TYR A 57 -7.00 -16.86 -6.22
N SER A 58 -5.81 -17.44 -6.00
CA SER A 58 -5.58 -18.88 -6.04
C SER A 58 -4.53 -19.32 -5.01
N PRO A 59 -4.81 -20.38 -4.20
CA PRO A 59 -3.83 -20.97 -3.29
C PRO A 59 -2.54 -21.43 -4.00
N MET A 60 -2.65 -21.86 -5.25
CA MET A 60 -1.53 -22.31 -6.08
C MET A 60 -0.47 -21.22 -6.26
N VAL A 61 -0.87 -19.95 -6.40
CA VAL A 61 0.08 -18.82 -6.55
C VAL A 61 0.92 -18.66 -5.30
N VAL A 62 0.31 -18.80 -4.11
CA VAL A 62 1.02 -18.70 -2.83
C VAL A 62 2.01 -19.84 -2.68
N ILE A 63 1.58 -21.09 -2.93
CA ILE A 63 2.43 -22.28 -2.84
C ILE A 63 3.59 -22.18 -3.84
N LEU A 64 3.31 -21.74 -5.08
CA LEU A 64 4.33 -21.58 -6.12
C LEU A 64 5.35 -20.49 -5.74
N ALA A 65 4.91 -19.36 -5.18
CA ALA A 65 5.79 -18.31 -4.70
C ALA A 65 6.73 -18.79 -3.58
N PHE A 66 6.20 -19.54 -2.60
CA PHE A 66 7.01 -20.16 -1.55
C PHE A 66 8.00 -21.20 -2.11
N PHE A 67 7.57 -22.00 -3.09
CA PHE A 67 8.43 -23.00 -3.74
C PHE A 67 9.57 -22.34 -4.51
N ILE A 68 9.29 -21.35 -5.35
CA ILE A 68 10.31 -20.63 -6.13
C ILE A 68 11.31 -19.95 -5.21
N MET A 69 10.83 -19.27 -4.16
CA MET A 69 11.72 -18.60 -3.21
C MET A 69 12.55 -19.59 -2.38
N GLY A 70 11.96 -20.70 -1.95
CA GLY A 70 12.68 -21.78 -1.28
C GLY A 70 13.79 -22.37 -2.15
N LEU A 71 13.48 -22.62 -3.42
CA LEU A 71 14.45 -23.10 -4.42
C LEU A 71 15.57 -22.08 -4.65
N SER A 72 15.23 -20.79 -4.80
CA SER A 72 16.18 -19.70 -4.94
C SER A 72 17.12 -19.59 -3.74
N LEU A 73 16.58 -19.71 -2.52
CA LEU A 73 17.39 -19.71 -1.29
C LEU A 73 18.38 -20.89 -1.25
N ILE A 74 17.90 -22.10 -1.61
CA ILE A 74 18.76 -23.30 -1.67
C ILE A 74 19.87 -23.13 -2.69
N VAL A 75 19.55 -22.63 -3.89
CA VAL A 75 20.55 -22.38 -4.95
C VAL A 75 21.57 -21.35 -4.49
N THR A 76 21.11 -20.24 -3.89
CA THR A 76 21.99 -19.20 -3.34
C THR A 76 22.91 -19.76 -2.25
N LEU A 77 22.38 -20.61 -1.37
CA LEU A 77 23.18 -21.26 -0.33
C LEU A 77 24.24 -22.20 -0.92
N ILE A 78 23.88 -23.01 -1.93
CA ILE A 78 24.82 -23.91 -2.62
C ILE A 78 25.91 -23.11 -3.31
N ILE A 79 25.57 -22.03 -4.02
CA ILE A 79 26.54 -21.16 -4.68
C ILE A 79 27.49 -20.56 -3.65
N PHE A 80 26.96 -20.05 -2.54
CA PHE A 80 27.75 -19.44 -1.46
C PHE A 80 28.73 -20.43 -0.84
N LEU A 81 28.28 -21.64 -0.53
CA LEU A 81 29.12 -22.68 0.04
C LEU A 81 30.22 -23.17 -0.95
N ARG A 82 29.88 -23.30 -2.23
CA ARG A 82 30.84 -23.63 -3.27
C ARG A 82 31.87 -22.53 -3.51
N PHE A 83 31.41 -21.27 -3.51
CA PHE A 83 32.29 -20.12 -3.66
C PHE A 83 33.34 -20.07 -2.53
N GLU A 84 32.89 -20.35 -1.28
CA GLU A 84 33.80 -20.39 -0.12
C GLU A 84 34.83 -21.52 -0.23
N GLU A 85 34.44 -22.70 -0.75
CA GLU A 85 35.36 -23.80 -1.01
C GLU A 85 36.38 -23.49 -2.10
N GLU A 86 35.97 -22.88 -3.21
CA GLU A 86 36.87 -22.51 -4.31
C GLU A 86 37.82 -21.37 -3.90
N MET A 87 37.33 -20.37 -3.16
CA MET A 87 38.19 -19.31 -2.61
C MET A 87 39.20 -19.85 -1.62
N ALA A 88 38.80 -20.78 -0.76
CA ALA A 88 39.73 -21.46 0.16
C ALA A 88 40.79 -22.27 -0.58
N ARG A 89 40.43 -22.95 -1.69
CA ARG A 89 41.39 -23.69 -2.56
C ARG A 89 42.36 -22.73 -3.24
N LEU A 90 41.90 -21.59 -3.75
CA LEU A 90 42.77 -20.59 -4.38
C LEU A 90 43.73 -19.95 -3.36
N GLN A 91 43.29 -19.71 -2.14
CA GLN A 91 44.15 -19.19 -1.06
C GLN A 91 45.19 -20.22 -0.58
N THR A 92 44.83 -21.52 -0.52
CA THR A 92 45.77 -22.57 -0.15
C THR A 92 46.80 -22.85 -1.24
N HIS A 93 46.49 -22.60 -2.53
CA HIS A 93 47.49 -22.68 -3.62
C HIS A 93 48.44 -21.48 -3.62
N ALA A 94 48.02 -20.33 -3.08
CA ALA A 94 48.82 -19.10 -3.02
C ALA A 94 49.72 -19.01 -1.78
N GLN A 95 49.45 -19.79 -0.73
CA GLN A 95 50.21 -19.78 0.54
C GLN A 95 50.57 -21.23 0.94
N LEU A 96 51.85 -21.55 0.90
CA LEU A 96 52.44 -22.81 1.37
C LEU A 96 52.39 -23.02 2.90
N VAL A 97 51.45 -22.39 3.60
CA VAL A 97 51.27 -22.50 5.05
C VAL A 97 49.92 -23.16 5.34
N GLN A 98 49.95 -24.36 5.85
CA GLN A 98 48.79 -25.01 6.47
C GLN A 98 48.36 -24.23 7.71
N SER A 99 47.50 -23.25 7.53
CA SER A 99 46.76 -22.68 8.65
C SER A 99 45.55 -23.58 8.93
N GLY A 100 45.60 -24.32 10.03
CA GLY A 100 44.47 -25.11 10.56
C GLY A 100 43.31 -24.24 11.08
N GLU A 101 43.10 -23.04 10.52
CA GLU A 101 42.00 -22.18 10.89
C GLU A 101 40.70 -22.72 10.28
N ILE A 102 39.86 -23.28 11.14
CA ILE A 102 38.45 -23.51 10.84
C ILE A 102 37.85 -22.14 10.48
N GLY A 103 37.46 -21.95 9.23
CA GLY A 103 36.89 -20.67 8.77
C GLY A 103 35.79 -20.18 9.75
N ARG A 104 35.83 -18.92 10.11
CA ARG A 104 34.91 -18.29 11.11
C ARG A 104 33.45 -18.65 10.88
N TRP A 105 33.04 -18.78 9.61
CA TRP A 105 31.69 -19.17 9.22
C TRP A 105 31.37 -20.65 9.53
N LYS A 106 32.28 -21.56 9.27
CA LYS A 106 32.11 -23.00 9.61
C LYS A 106 31.99 -23.18 11.13
N ALA A 107 32.77 -22.42 11.90
CA ALA A 107 32.68 -22.40 13.36
C ALA A 107 31.33 -21.84 13.86
N PHE A 108 30.83 -20.78 13.23
CA PHE A 108 29.49 -20.24 13.55
C PHE A 108 28.37 -21.24 13.26
N VAL A 109 28.38 -21.88 12.08
CA VAL A 109 27.40 -22.91 11.73
C VAL A 109 27.47 -24.11 12.67
N ALA A 110 28.67 -24.56 13.01
CA ALA A 110 28.87 -25.63 13.98
C ALA A 110 28.34 -25.24 15.38
N ALA A 111 28.64 -24.03 15.84
CA ALA A 111 28.13 -23.50 17.11
C ALA A 111 26.60 -23.35 17.09
N PHE A 112 26.02 -22.90 15.98
CA PHE A 112 24.57 -22.84 15.81
C PHE A 112 23.92 -24.22 15.91
N LEU A 113 24.44 -25.22 15.20
CA LEU A 113 23.95 -26.60 15.25
C LEU A 113 24.06 -27.21 16.64
N LEU A 114 25.16 -26.95 17.34
CA LEU A 114 25.36 -27.38 18.74
C LEU A 114 24.38 -26.65 19.66
N GLY A 115 24.18 -25.34 19.51
CA GLY A 115 23.21 -24.55 20.27
C GLY A 115 21.80 -25.11 20.16
N VAL A 116 21.33 -25.34 18.93
CA VAL A 116 20.01 -25.92 18.68
C VAL A 116 19.89 -27.35 19.26
N SER A 117 20.94 -28.18 19.17
CA SER A 117 20.93 -29.53 19.74
C SER A 117 20.88 -29.53 21.26
N ASN A 118 21.47 -28.53 21.92
CA ASN A 118 21.45 -28.36 23.37
C ASN A 118 20.07 -28.01 23.91
N LEU A 119 19.20 -27.35 23.14
CA LEU A 119 17.81 -27.05 23.52
C LEU A 119 17.04 -28.32 23.91
N ARG A 120 17.30 -29.44 23.23
CA ARG A 120 16.64 -30.71 23.48
C ARG A 120 17.06 -31.38 24.80
N ARG A 121 18.29 -31.13 25.25
CA ARG A 121 18.80 -31.76 26.47
C ARG A 121 18.10 -31.24 27.73
N ARG A 122 17.57 -30.00 27.70
CA ARG A 122 16.92 -29.34 28.83
C ARG A 122 15.49 -28.93 28.50
N ARG A 123 14.64 -29.90 28.12
CA ARG A 123 13.31 -29.66 27.56
C ARG A 123 12.43 -28.74 28.41
N LEU A 124 12.41 -28.93 29.75
CA LEU A 124 11.54 -28.13 30.63
C LEU A 124 11.96 -26.64 30.62
N ARG A 125 13.25 -26.34 30.74
CA ARG A 125 13.73 -24.96 30.69
C ARG A 125 13.47 -24.33 29.33
N THR A 126 13.81 -25.06 28.25
CA THR A 126 13.54 -24.64 26.88
C THR A 126 12.06 -24.30 26.69
N ALA A 127 11.17 -25.17 27.14
CA ALA A 127 9.72 -24.96 27.05
C ALA A 127 9.26 -23.73 27.84
N LEU A 128 9.75 -23.53 29.06
CA LEU A 128 9.41 -22.36 29.89
C LEU A 128 9.91 -21.05 29.26
N THR A 129 11.17 -21.03 28.78
CA THR A 129 11.72 -19.85 28.13
C THR A 129 10.98 -19.54 26.82
N CYS A 130 10.69 -20.57 26.01
CA CYS A 130 9.87 -20.38 24.82
C CYS A 130 8.47 -19.88 25.16
N ALA A 131 7.81 -20.44 26.17
CA ALA A 131 6.47 -20.03 26.58
C ALA A 131 6.42 -18.55 27.02
N THR A 132 7.39 -18.09 27.80
CA THR A 132 7.46 -16.67 28.20
C THR A 132 7.66 -15.75 27.01
N LEU A 133 8.53 -16.12 26.06
CA LEU A 133 8.76 -15.34 24.85
C LEU A 133 7.57 -15.41 23.86
N ILE A 134 6.86 -16.54 23.80
CA ILE A 134 5.62 -16.68 23.02
C ILE A 134 4.55 -15.74 23.56
N ILE A 135 4.35 -15.74 24.88
CA ILE A 135 3.40 -14.84 25.54
C ILE A 135 3.78 -13.38 25.29
N LEU A 136 5.07 -13.06 25.40
CA LEU A 136 5.56 -11.71 25.08
C LEU A 136 5.24 -11.32 23.64
N THR A 137 5.61 -12.15 22.66
CA THR A 137 5.35 -11.87 21.25
C THR A 137 3.86 -11.70 21.00
N PHE A 138 3.05 -12.58 21.58
CA PHE A 138 1.59 -12.48 21.56
C PHE A 138 1.10 -11.15 22.15
N THR A 139 1.60 -10.76 23.32
CA THR A 139 1.24 -9.50 23.99
C THR A 139 1.62 -8.29 23.13
N ILE A 140 2.86 -8.24 22.62
CA ILE A 140 3.28 -7.16 21.73
C ILE A 140 2.37 -7.08 20.52
N MET A 141 2.06 -8.19 19.87
CA MET A 141 1.19 -8.21 18.69
C MET A 141 -0.26 -7.82 18.99
N SER A 142 -0.77 -8.20 20.16
CA SER A 142 -2.15 -7.88 20.57
C SER A 142 -2.31 -6.41 20.98
N PHE A 143 -1.27 -5.80 21.55
CA PHE A 143 -1.31 -4.41 21.98
C PHE A 143 -0.75 -3.40 20.95
N THR A 144 0.05 -3.85 19.98
CA THR A 144 0.45 -3.01 18.84
C THR A 144 -0.65 -3.01 17.79
N SER A 145 -1.53 -2.05 17.87
CA SER A 145 -2.47 -1.79 16.79
C SER A 145 -1.93 -0.62 15.95
N ALA A 146 -1.44 -0.91 14.75
CA ALA A 146 -1.34 0.10 13.72
C ALA A 146 -2.71 0.19 13.07
N LYS A 147 -3.54 1.13 13.48
CA LYS A 147 -4.74 1.48 12.74
C LYS A 147 -4.31 2.37 11.59
N SER A 148 -4.50 1.89 10.36
CA SER A 148 -4.69 2.81 9.25
C SER A 148 -5.99 3.55 9.55
N MET A 149 -5.87 4.76 10.06
CA MET A 149 -7.01 5.65 10.24
C MET A 149 -7.06 6.54 9.01
N ARG A 150 -8.10 6.35 8.22
CA ARG A 150 -8.41 7.30 7.16
C ARG A 150 -8.81 8.61 7.84
N ARG A 151 -7.93 9.59 7.77
CA ARG A 151 -8.22 10.95 8.26
C ARG A 151 -8.77 11.75 7.11
N HIS A 152 -9.93 12.33 7.33
CA HIS A 152 -10.51 13.30 6.42
C HIS A 152 -9.97 14.68 6.81
N ALA A 153 -9.22 15.29 5.93
CA ALA A 153 -8.83 16.68 6.07
C ALA A 153 -9.79 17.55 5.26
N ARG A 154 -10.17 18.70 5.81
CA ARG A 154 -10.95 19.75 5.18
C ARG A 154 -10.08 20.99 5.16
N VAL A 155 -9.63 21.40 3.99
CA VAL A 155 -8.75 22.55 3.80
C VAL A 155 -9.50 23.63 3.04
N LEU A 156 -9.46 24.88 3.50
CA LEU A 156 -10.04 26.01 2.76
C LEU A 156 -9.24 26.22 1.48
N TYR A 157 -9.90 26.03 0.33
CA TYR A 157 -9.29 26.16 -0.99
C TYR A 157 -9.48 27.57 -1.58
N ASP A 158 -10.71 28.09 -1.52
CA ASP A 158 -11.03 29.45 -1.94
C ASP A 158 -12.06 30.10 -0.99
N SER A 159 -11.98 31.42 -0.86
CA SER A 159 -12.89 32.20 -0.04
C SER A 159 -14.29 32.34 -0.62
N LYS A 160 -14.51 31.94 -1.87
CA LYS A 160 -15.80 31.99 -2.57
C LYS A 160 -16.08 30.64 -3.22
N ALA A 161 -17.36 30.26 -3.20
CA ALA A 161 -17.84 29.10 -3.92
C ALA A 161 -18.70 29.55 -5.10
N PRO A 162 -18.43 29.12 -6.34
CA PRO A 162 -19.27 29.45 -7.50
C PRO A 162 -20.67 28.87 -7.40
N TYR A 163 -20.85 27.74 -6.75
CA TYR A 163 -22.12 27.10 -6.45
C TYR A 163 -22.02 26.22 -5.19
N GLN A 164 -23.15 25.86 -4.61
CA GLN A 164 -23.22 24.93 -3.49
C GLN A 164 -23.31 23.50 -4.01
N GLY A 165 -22.43 22.63 -3.52
CA GLY A 165 -22.37 21.24 -3.96
C GLY A 165 -20.93 20.69 -3.96
N PHE A 166 -20.72 19.61 -4.69
CA PHE A 166 -19.44 18.94 -4.74
C PHE A 166 -18.94 18.80 -6.18
N LEU A 167 -17.64 18.85 -6.34
CA LEU A 167 -16.94 18.43 -7.54
C LEU A 167 -16.02 17.26 -7.17
N LEU A 168 -16.33 16.07 -7.66
CA LEU A 168 -15.49 14.87 -7.53
C LEU A 168 -14.66 14.73 -8.80
N LYS A 169 -13.33 14.86 -8.68
CA LYS A 169 -12.41 14.70 -9.80
C LYS A 169 -11.05 14.21 -9.31
N ASN A 170 -10.22 13.73 -10.23
CA ASN A 170 -8.81 13.56 -9.96
C ASN A 170 -8.08 14.89 -10.18
N VAL A 171 -7.25 15.33 -9.23
CA VAL A 171 -6.55 16.64 -9.30
C VAL A 171 -5.65 16.76 -10.52
N ASN A 172 -5.04 15.65 -10.96
CA ASN A 172 -4.18 15.60 -12.14
C ASN A 172 -4.94 15.30 -13.45
N TRP A 173 -6.27 15.42 -13.47
CA TRP A 173 -7.13 15.16 -14.61
C TRP A 173 -7.03 13.73 -15.19
N ARG A 174 -6.60 12.75 -14.39
CA ARG A 174 -6.74 11.34 -14.78
C ARG A 174 -8.20 10.98 -14.96
N SER A 175 -8.46 10.14 -15.96
CA SER A 175 -9.82 9.71 -16.26
C SER A 175 -10.37 8.79 -15.18
N LEU A 176 -11.61 9.02 -14.81
CA LEU A 176 -12.34 8.13 -13.92
C LEU A 176 -12.87 6.93 -14.72
N PRO A 177 -13.00 5.74 -14.10
CA PRO A 177 -13.66 4.62 -14.74
C PRO A 177 -15.07 5.01 -15.21
N PRO A 178 -15.52 4.62 -16.41
CA PRO A 178 -16.86 4.99 -16.92
C PRO A 178 -17.99 4.57 -15.98
N GLU A 179 -17.82 3.47 -15.26
CA GLU A 179 -18.78 2.93 -14.30
C GLU A 179 -18.87 3.75 -13.00
N ALA A 180 -17.91 4.63 -12.74
CA ALA A 180 -17.88 5.44 -11.52
C ALA A 180 -19.12 6.32 -11.40
N PHE A 181 -19.56 6.93 -12.51
CA PHE A 181 -20.76 7.77 -12.51
C PHE A 181 -22.02 6.96 -12.18
N GLY A 182 -22.20 5.78 -12.75
CA GLY A 182 -23.32 4.90 -12.42
C GLY A 182 -23.33 4.48 -10.94
N LYS A 183 -22.16 4.29 -10.34
CA LYS A 183 -22.06 4.01 -8.90
C LYS A 183 -22.46 5.22 -8.05
N ILE A 184 -22.09 6.44 -8.46
CA ILE A 184 -22.52 7.69 -7.80
C ILE A 184 -24.04 7.82 -7.88
N GLU A 185 -24.62 7.69 -9.07
CA GLU A 185 -26.04 7.81 -9.29
C GLU A 185 -26.85 6.77 -8.49
N ASN A 186 -26.40 5.52 -8.48
CA ASN A 186 -27.05 4.44 -7.72
C ASN A 186 -26.93 4.61 -6.20
N ALA A 187 -25.79 5.12 -5.72
CA ALA A 187 -25.57 5.27 -4.28
C ALA A 187 -26.22 6.52 -3.71
N PHE A 188 -26.26 7.61 -4.46
CA PHE A 188 -26.63 8.94 -3.96
C PHE A 188 -27.81 9.58 -4.68
N GLY A 189 -28.37 8.98 -5.72
CA GLY A 189 -29.46 9.58 -6.53
C GLY A 189 -30.72 9.95 -5.75
N GLY A 190 -30.96 9.33 -4.58
CA GLY A 190 -32.02 9.73 -3.66
C GLY A 190 -31.70 10.98 -2.84
N GLN A 191 -30.43 11.26 -2.59
CA GLN A 191 -29.96 12.33 -1.69
C GLN A 191 -29.34 13.52 -2.45
N ALA A 192 -28.88 13.31 -3.67
CA ALA A 192 -28.20 14.31 -4.48
C ALA A 192 -28.53 14.18 -5.97
N ILE A 193 -28.31 15.26 -6.71
CA ILE A 193 -28.36 15.30 -8.17
C ILE A 193 -26.91 15.29 -8.66
N ALA A 194 -26.57 14.38 -9.56
CA ALA A 194 -25.22 14.26 -10.09
C ALA A 194 -25.18 14.55 -11.59
N ALA A 195 -24.17 15.30 -12.04
CA ALA A 195 -23.91 15.63 -13.44
C ALA A 195 -22.49 15.19 -13.82
N PRO A 196 -22.32 14.23 -14.75
CA PRO A 196 -21.02 13.78 -15.22
C PRO A 196 -20.41 14.80 -16.17
N ARG A 197 -19.07 14.92 -16.11
CA ARG A 197 -18.28 15.75 -17.02
C ARG A 197 -17.32 14.89 -17.80
N VAL A 198 -17.48 14.88 -19.09
CA VAL A 198 -16.77 14.02 -20.02
C VAL A 198 -15.98 14.90 -20.99
N TRP A 199 -14.74 14.57 -21.26
CA TRP A 199 -13.93 15.24 -22.26
C TRP A 199 -13.52 14.31 -23.38
N LEU A 200 -13.42 14.85 -24.58
CA LEU A 200 -12.69 14.20 -25.66
C LEU A 200 -11.23 14.63 -25.55
N GLU A 201 -10.35 13.65 -25.41
CA GLU A 201 -8.90 13.86 -25.35
C GLU A 201 -8.20 13.13 -26.50
N ASP A 202 -7.08 13.65 -26.95
CA ASP A 202 -6.13 12.93 -27.80
C ASP A 202 -5.37 11.90 -26.94
N GLU A 203 -4.89 10.82 -27.52
CA GLU A 203 -3.99 9.87 -26.83
C GLU A 203 -2.75 10.57 -26.28
N ASP A 204 -2.27 11.57 -27.03
CA ASP A 204 -1.21 12.48 -26.59
C ASP A 204 -1.81 13.71 -25.92
N ARG A 205 -1.86 13.71 -24.59
CA ARG A 205 -2.40 14.81 -23.77
C ARG A 205 -1.71 16.16 -23.99
N THR A 206 -0.63 16.19 -24.77
CA THR A 206 0.08 17.44 -25.15
C THR A 206 -0.53 18.12 -26.37
N ARG A 207 -1.54 17.53 -26.99
CA ARG A 207 -2.20 18.03 -28.19
C ARG A 207 -3.69 18.27 -27.97
N SER A 208 -4.21 19.31 -28.61
CA SER A 208 -5.65 19.50 -28.71
C SER A 208 -6.23 18.54 -29.74
N THR A 209 -7.43 18.06 -29.46
CA THR A 209 -8.20 17.31 -30.46
C THR A 209 -8.57 18.22 -31.63
N ARG A 210 -8.63 17.65 -32.85
CA ARG A 210 -9.12 18.36 -34.04
C ARG A 210 -10.46 17.80 -34.44
N ILE A 211 -11.50 18.61 -34.31
CA ILE A 211 -12.88 18.20 -34.49
C ILE A 211 -13.51 19.04 -35.59
N PRO A 212 -13.43 18.59 -36.86
CA PRO A 212 -14.03 19.32 -37.97
C PRO A 212 -15.56 19.22 -37.93
N MET A 213 -16.21 20.37 -37.95
CA MET A 213 -17.68 20.50 -38.02
C MET A 213 -18.06 21.19 -39.32
N TYR A 214 -18.98 20.56 -40.06
CA TYR A 214 -19.40 21.03 -41.36
C TYR A 214 -20.86 21.50 -41.32
N PHE A 215 -21.08 22.67 -41.93
CA PHE A 215 -22.41 23.20 -42.18
C PHE A 215 -22.46 23.79 -43.58
N ASN A 216 -23.25 23.15 -44.46
CA ASN A 216 -23.22 23.44 -45.89
C ASN A 216 -21.77 23.33 -46.45
N GLU A 217 -21.28 24.38 -47.10
CA GLU A 217 -19.92 24.42 -47.64
C GLU A 217 -18.88 24.99 -46.65
N ARG A 218 -19.29 25.33 -45.41
CA ARG A 218 -18.40 25.91 -44.40
C ARG A 218 -17.94 24.84 -43.41
N VAL A 219 -16.71 25.00 -42.98
CA VAL A 219 -16.09 24.13 -41.97
C VAL A 219 -15.51 24.99 -40.84
N PHE A 220 -15.65 24.50 -39.64
CA PHE A 220 -14.97 25.01 -38.47
C PHE A 220 -14.31 23.86 -37.70
N GLU A 221 -13.07 24.05 -37.27
CA GLU A 221 -12.30 23.08 -36.54
C GLU A 221 -12.34 23.42 -35.04
N ALA A 222 -13.13 22.66 -34.25
CA ALA A 222 -13.11 22.76 -32.80
C ALA A 222 -11.88 22.05 -32.23
N GLN A 223 -11.38 22.51 -31.09
CA GLN A 223 -10.20 21.97 -30.40
C GLN A 223 -10.55 21.22 -29.12
N GLY A 224 -11.74 21.45 -28.57
CA GLY A 224 -12.24 20.79 -27.38
C GLY A 224 -13.69 20.36 -27.52
N MET A 225 -14.04 19.24 -26.90
CA MET A 225 -15.41 18.79 -26.77
C MET A 225 -15.69 18.34 -25.35
N VAL A 226 -16.77 18.89 -24.78
CA VAL A 226 -17.23 18.57 -23.43
C VAL A 226 -18.59 17.92 -23.49
N GLY A 227 -18.70 16.77 -22.86
CA GLY A 227 -19.97 16.05 -22.69
C GLY A 227 -20.59 16.40 -21.34
N LEU A 228 -21.76 17.02 -21.37
CA LEU A 228 -22.51 17.42 -20.17
C LEU A 228 -23.88 16.74 -20.10
N ALA A 229 -24.46 16.73 -18.89
CA ALA A 229 -25.81 16.25 -18.65
C ALA A 229 -26.81 17.40 -18.69
N ALA A 230 -28.10 17.06 -18.85
CA ALA A 230 -29.18 18.01 -18.64
C ALA A 230 -29.18 18.60 -17.22
N ALA A 231 -28.84 17.76 -16.24
CA ALA A 231 -28.77 18.13 -14.82
C ALA A 231 -27.67 19.15 -14.50
N GLU A 232 -26.72 19.42 -15.38
CA GLU A 232 -25.65 20.39 -15.15
C GLU A 232 -26.18 21.80 -14.88
N SER A 233 -27.27 22.19 -15.55
CA SER A 233 -27.96 23.48 -15.28
C SER A 233 -28.49 23.58 -13.87
N GLU A 234 -28.99 22.48 -13.30
CA GLU A 234 -29.53 22.45 -11.93
C GLU A 234 -28.39 22.36 -10.87
N VAL A 235 -27.26 21.74 -11.22
CA VAL A 235 -26.13 21.57 -10.30
C VAL A 235 -25.25 22.83 -10.23
N SER A 236 -24.83 23.36 -11.37
CA SER A 236 -23.87 24.47 -11.44
C SER A 236 -24.47 25.77 -12.01
N GLY A 237 -25.70 25.73 -12.53
CA GLY A 237 -26.32 26.87 -13.19
C GLY A 237 -25.59 27.27 -14.50
N LEU A 238 -24.97 26.32 -15.18
CA LEU A 238 -24.16 26.60 -16.37
C LEU A 238 -24.98 27.07 -17.57
N ASP A 239 -26.30 26.89 -17.59
CA ASP A 239 -27.18 27.37 -18.63
C ASP A 239 -27.21 28.89 -18.78
N ASP A 240 -26.69 29.66 -17.83
CA ASP A 240 -26.56 31.14 -17.91
C ASP A 240 -25.52 31.61 -18.96
N ILE A 241 -24.68 30.70 -19.48
CA ILE A 241 -23.79 30.99 -20.61
C ILE A 241 -24.52 31.09 -21.95
N LEU A 242 -25.76 30.59 -22.03
CA LEU A 242 -26.54 30.61 -23.27
C LEU A 242 -26.83 32.04 -23.76
N ILE A 243 -26.79 32.22 -25.09
CA ILE A 243 -27.15 33.44 -25.78
C ILE A 243 -28.47 33.24 -26.55
N ALA A 244 -28.61 32.04 -27.18
CA ALA A 244 -29.80 31.70 -27.95
C ALA A 244 -30.07 30.20 -27.86
N GLY A 245 -31.32 29.79 -28.06
CA GLY A 245 -31.73 28.39 -28.03
C GLY A 245 -32.02 27.87 -26.62
N ARG A 246 -31.71 26.61 -26.36
CA ARG A 246 -32.00 25.95 -25.07
C ARG A 246 -30.85 25.10 -24.60
N TRP A 247 -30.85 24.78 -23.31
CA TRP A 247 -29.93 23.81 -22.70
C TRP A 247 -30.27 22.36 -23.12
N LEU A 248 -29.34 21.44 -22.85
CA LEU A 248 -29.49 20.01 -23.05
C LEU A 248 -30.70 19.44 -22.28
N ARG A 249 -31.36 18.45 -22.85
CA ARG A 249 -32.43 17.65 -22.20
C ARG A 249 -31.98 16.19 -22.10
N ALA A 250 -32.63 15.44 -21.23
CA ALA A 250 -32.27 14.02 -21.00
C ALA A 250 -32.47 13.13 -22.23
N GLU A 251 -33.42 13.50 -23.11
CA GLU A 251 -33.72 12.82 -24.37
C GLU A 251 -32.79 13.17 -25.53
N ASP A 252 -32.02 14.27 -25.43
CA ASP A 252 -31.11 14.70 -26.50
C ASP A 252 -29.97 13.68 -26.69
N ARG A 253 -29.81 13.14 -27.90
CA ARG A 253 -28.74 12.19 -28.23
C ARG A 253 -27.73 12.77 -29.20
N GLN A 254 -28.20 13.32 -30.33
CA GLN A 254 -27.43 13.95 -31.39
C GLN A 254 -27.71 15.46 -31.39
N ALA A 255 -27.31 16.12 -30.30
CA ALA A 255 -27.48 17.55 -30.12
C ALA A 255 -26.13 18.20 -29.80
N VAL A 256 -25.98 19.46 -30.17
CA VAL A 256 -24.77 20.22 -29.93
C VAL A 256 -25.11 21.66 -29.58
N LEU A 257 -24.37 22.21 -28.60
CA LEU A 257 -24.32 23.65 -28.35
C LEU A 257 -23.01 24.18 -28.93
N LEU A 258 -23.10 25.27 -29.66
CA LEU A 258 -21.96 25.89 -30.33
C LEU A 258 -21.59 27.20 -29.64
N PRO A 259 -20.29 27.54 -29.53
CA PRO A 259 -19.90 28.88 -29.10
C PRO A 259 -20.26 29.89 -30.18
N GLN A 260 -20.60 31.11 -29.76
CA GLN A 260 -21.06 32.18 -30.63
C GLN A 260 -20.11 32.44 -31.81
N ARG A 261 -18.81 32.41 -31.60
CA ARG A 261 -17.80 32.57 -32.63
C ARG A 261 -17.91 31.50 -33.72
N MET A 262 -18.05 30.26 -33.34
CA MET A 262 -18.18 29.13 -34.27
C MET A 262 -19.51 29.20 -35.04
N ALA A 263 -20.62 29.48 -34.36
CA ALA A 263 -21.93 29.64 -34.98
C ALA A 263 -21.88 30.78 -36.06
N GLY A 264 -21.26 31.91 -35.73
CA GLY A 264 -21.10 33.02 -36.68
C GLY A 264 -20.25 32.65 -37.88
N GLN A 265 -19.15 31.91 -37.74
CA GLN A 265 -18.29 31.49 -38.86
C GLN A 265 -18.99 30.44 -39.76
N LEU A 266 -19.76 29.52 -39.17
CA LEU A 266 -20.59 28.58 -39.90
C LEU A 266 -21.80 29.23 -40.55
N GLY A 267 -22.21 30.43 -40.10
CA GLY A 267 -23.40 31.13 -40.59
C GLY A 267 -24.70 30.52 -40.03
N ILE A 268 -24.66 30.03 -38.81
CA ILE A 268 -25.80 29.47 -38.10
C ILE A 268 -26.45 30.53 -37.23
N ASP A 269 -27.75 30.81 -37.48
CA ASP A 269 -28.58 31.68 -36.66
C ASP A 269 -29.86 30.96 -36.31
N LEU A 270 -30.06 30.66 -35.02
CA LEU A 270 -31.21 29.94 -34.49
C LEU A 270 -32.51 30.73 -34.58
N THR A 271 -32.44 32.05 -34.81
CA THR A 271 -33.62 32.89 -34.99
C THR A 271 -34.16 32.82 -36.44
N LEU A 272 -33.28 32.57 -37.41
CA LEU A 272 -33.63 32.52 -38.82
C LEU A 272 -33.79 31.12 -39.35
N GLN A 273 -33.17 30.15 -38.74
CA GLN A 273 -33.09 28.75 -39.21
C GLN A 273 -33.67 27.83 -38.13
N PRO A 274 -34.87 27.30 -38.29
CA PRO A 274 -35.38 26.31 -37.37
C PRO A 274 -34.58 25.01 -37.49
N ASP A 275 -34.01 24.53 -36.37
CA ASP A 275 -33.33 23.25 -36.24
C ASP A 275 -32.13 23.03 -37.20
N PRO A 276 -31.10 23.95 -37.23
CA PRO A 276 -29.97 23.75 -38.11
C PRO A 276 -29.16 22.50 -37.66
N THR A 277 -28.66 21.76 -38.66
CA THR A 277 -27.97 20.50 -38.42
C THR A 277 -26.55 20.56 -38.97
N VAL A 278 -25.57 20.38 -38.09
CA VAL A 278 -24.14 20.30 -38.44
C VAL A 278 -23.71 18.84 -38.58
N SER A 279 -22.79 18.57 -39.47
CA SER A 279 -22.17 17.26 -39.61
C SER A 279 -20.91 17.20 -38.74
N LEU A 280 -20.89 16.22 -37.84
CA LEU A 280 -19.76 15.90 -36.98
C LEU A 280 -19.41 14.43 -37.16
N TRP A 281 -18.19 14.11 -37.62
CA TRP A 281 -17.74 12.74 -37.95
C TRP A 281 -18.68 12.01 -38.92
N GLY A 282 -19.29 12.76 -39.86
CA GLY A 282 -20.26 12.22 -40.80
C GLY A 282 -21.66 11.98 -40.25
N MET A 283 -21.90 12.29 -38.98
CA MET A 283 -23.20 12.16 -38.32
C MET A 283 -23.88 13.53 -38.21
N PRO A 284 -25.23 13.62 -38.39
CA PRO A 284 -25.96 14.86 -38.25
C PRO A 284 -26.22 15.18 -36.77
N PHE A 285 -25.86 16.40 -36.35
CA PHE A 285 -26.14 16.92 -35.01
C PHE A 285 -27.02 18.16 -35.10
N LYS A 286 -28.10 18.15 -34.35
CA LYS A 286 -28.98 19.30 -34.22
C LYS A 286 -28.35 20.36 -33.35
N VAL A 287 -28.21 21.58 -33.85
CA VAL A 287 -27.76 22.71 -33.05
C VAL A 287 -28.93 23.23 -32.23
N ILE A 288 -28.90 23.00 -30.91
CA ILE A 288 -29.98 23.31 -29.99
C ILE A 288 -29.77 24.61 -29.25
N GLY A 289 -28.54 25.13 -29.21
CA GLY A 289 -28.23 26.40 -28.52
C GLY A 289 -26.89 26.96 -28.96
N ILE A 290 -26.77 28.27 -28.74
CA ILE A 290 -25.56 29.05 -28.96
C ILE A 290 -25.18 29.67 -27.62
N PHE A 291 -23.92 29.52 -27.21
CA PHE A 291 -23.43 30.03 -25.93
C PHE A 291 -22.24 30.99 -26.09
N SER A 292 -21.95 31.74 -25.04
CA SER A 292 -20.80 32.63 -24.99
C SER A 292 -19.54 31.83 -24.56
N GLY A 293 -18.61 31.62 -25.50
CA GLY A 293 -17.34 30.97 -25.19
C GLY A 293 -16.53 31.72 -24.12
N LYS A 294 -16.63 33.08 -24.14
CA LYS A 294 -16.01 33.90 -23.11
C LYS A 294 -16.58 33.63 -21.71
N LYS A 295 -17.91 33.55 -21.57
CA LYS A 295 -18.53 33.23 -20.27
C LYS A 295 -18.16 31.82 -19.81
N LEU A 296 -18.08 30.85 -20.72
CA LEU A 296 -17.63 29.49 -20.39
C LEU A 296 -16.19 29.48 -19.86
N GLN A 297 -15.32 30.31 -20.41
CA GLN A 297 -13.91 30.43 -19.99
C GLN A 297 -13.75 31.15 -18.64
N GLU A 298 -14.60 32.17 -18.39
CA GLU A 298 -14.54 32.99 -17.16
C GLU A 298 -15.27 32.33 -15.98
N ARG A 299 -16.12 31.35 -16.27
CA ARG A 299 -16.87 30.65 -15.23
C ARG A 299 -16.03 29.52 -14.64
N ASN A 300 -15.48 29.80 -13.47
CA ASN A 300 -14.72 28.82 -12.73
C ASN A 300 -15.65 27.81 -12.03
N ASP A 301 -15.16 26.59 -11.93
CA ASP A 301 -15.74 25.52 -11.13
C ASP A 301 -15.27 25.60 -9.66
N LEU A 302 -15.67 24.65 -8.82
CA LEU A 302 -15.26 24.58 -7.42
C LEU A 302 -13.74 24.42 -7.23
N ASP A 303 -13.02 23.90 -8.21
CA ASP A 303 -11.56 23.83 -8.22
C ASP A 303 -10.86 25.09 -8.70
N GLY A 304 -11.64 26.15 -9.01
CA GLY A 304 -11.13 27.42 -9.51
C GLY A 304 -10.79 27.43 -11.01
N GLU A 305 -11.10 26.35 -11.75
CA GLU A 305 -10.76 26.18 -13.17
C GLU A 305 -12.00 26.21 -14.07
N PRO A 306 -11.83 26.60 -15.36
CA PRO A 306 -12.88 26.47 -16.36
C PRO A 306 -13.27 24.99 -16.63
N LEU A 307 -14.50 24.76 -17.09
CA LEU A 307 -14.97 23.41 -17.47
C LEU A 307 -14.37 22.88 -18.79
N THR A 308 -13.58 23.67 -19.49
CA THR A 308 -13.00 23.30 -20.78
C THR A 308 -11.85 22.28 -20.62
N PRO A 309 -11.60 21.42 -21.63
CA PRO A 309 -10.51 20.45 -21.57
C PRO A 309 -9.14 21.11 -21.44
N VAL A 310 -8.18 20.40 -20.88
CA VAL A 310 -6.81 20.88 -20.67
C VAL A 310 -5.82 20.26 -21.66
N ILE A 311 -4.75 21.00 -21.94
CA ILE A 311 -3.60 20.55 -22.72
C ILE A 311 -2.36 20.65 -21.82
N PHE A 312 -1.63 19.55 -21.66
CA PHE A 312 -0.42 19.51 -20.88
C PHE A 312 0.79 19.94 -21.72
N PRO A 313 1.75 20.70 -21.16
CA PRO A 313 3.00 20.97 -21.85
C PRO A 313 3.81 19.66 -22.05
N ARG A 314 4.61 19.61 -23.12
CA ARG A 314 5.39 18.41 -23.47
C ARG A 314 6.35 17.96 -22.37
N GLU A 315 6.81 18.88 -21.54
CA GLU A 315 7.68 18.61 -20.39
C GLU A 315 6.99 17.83 -19.27
N MET A 316 5.65 17.87 -19.22
CA MET A 316 4.84 17.14 -18.23
C MET A 316 4.27 15.81 -18.75
N SER A 317 4.69 15.35 -19.94
CA SER A 317 4.29 14.05 -20.48
C SER A 317 4.88 12.86 -19.69
N SER A 318 5.89 13.11 -18.82
CA SER A 318 6.36 12.15 -17.83
C SER A 318 5.32 12.03 -16.71
N GLU A 319 5.01 10.80 -16.33
CA GLU A 319 4.14 10.51 -15.19
C GLU A 319 4.66 11.25 -13.95
N LEU A 320 3.74 11.83 -13.17
CA LEU A 320 4.07 12.42 -11.87
C LEU A 320 4.74 11.36 -10.99
N THR A 321 5.71 11.76 -10.21
CA THR A 321 6.32 10.89 -9.21
C THR A 321 5.29 10.57 -8.11
N GLU A 322 5.43 9.43 -7.43
CA GLU A 322 4.55 9.05 -6.31
C GLU A 322 4.46 10.15 -5.24
N VAL A 323 5.56 10.86 -5.00
CA VAL A 323 5.62 11.97 -4.02
C VAL A 323 4.82 13.18 -4.48
N GLU A 324 4.91 13.54 -5.77
CA GLU A 324 4.12 14.64 -6.35
C GLU A 324 2.64 14.30 -6.39
N GLU A 325 2.29 13.05 -6.68
CA GLU A 325 0.90 12.58 -6.67
C GLU A 325 0.32 12.62 -5.25
N GLU A 326 1.06 12.18 -4.23
CA GLU A 326 0.65 12.24 -2.83
C GLU A 326 0.50 13.69 -2.34
N ALA A 327 1.40 14.60 -2.73
CA ALA A 327 1.30 16.03 -2.41
C ALA A 327 0.03 16.67 -3.03
N LEU A 328 -0.28 16.36 -4.29
CA LEU A 328 -1.49 16.84 -4.94
C LEU A 328 -2.78 16.26 -4.32
N GLU A 329 -2.77 14.99 -3.96
CA GLU A 329 -3.91 14.35 -3.30
C GLU A 329 -4.13 14.90 -1.88
N SER A 330 -3.07 15.32 -1.17
CA SER A 330 -3.16 15.97 0.14
C SER A 330 -3.62 17.42 0.08
N GLY A 331 -3.70 18.00 -1.12
CA GLY A 331 -4.11 19.38 -1.35
C GLY A 331 -2.96 20.40 -1.34
N ASP A 332 -1.73 19.91 -1.15
CA ASP A 332 -0.54 20.73 -1.28
C ASP A 332 -0.24 20.99 -2.78
N ASP A 333 0.24 22.18 -3.09
CA ASP A 333 0.68 22.58 -4.44
C ASP A 333 -0.35 22.45 -5.59
N VAL A 334 -1.65 22.24 -5.28
CA VAL A 334 -2.70 22.08 -6.31
C VAL A 334 -2.74 23.29 -7.25
N ARG A 335 -2.67 24.51 -6.72
CA ARG A 335 -2.69 25.73 -7.54
C ARG A 335 -1.43 25.88 -8.38
N GLU A 336 -0.27 25.48 -7.88
CA GLU A 336 0.97 25.49 -8.65
C GLU A 336 0.89 24.49 -9.79
N PHE A 337 0.36 23.31 -9.55
CA PHE A 337 0.12 22.30 -10.57
C PHE A 337 -0.85 22.79 -11.65
N GLN A 338 -1.96 23.44 -11.26
CA GLN A 338 -2.94 24.04 -12.17
C GLN A 338 -2.33 25.11 -13.09
N SER A 339 -1.28 25.79 -12.65
CA SER A 339 -0.56 26.76 -13.48
C SER A 339 0.29 26.16 -14.61
N ARG A 340 0.52 24.84 -14.56
CA ARG A 340 1.42 24.15 -15.50
C ARG A 340 0.77 23.72 -16.80
N TYR A 341 -0.55 23.63 -16.90
CA TYR A 341 -1.30 23.27 -18.10
C TYR A 341 -2.23 24.38 -18.55
N GLN A 342 -2.76 24.26 -19.76
CA GLN A 342 -3.62 25.29 -20.34
C GLN A 342 -4.99 24.72 -20.69
N HIS A 343 -6.04 25.48 -20.38
CA HIS A 343 -7.39 25.19 -20.83
C HIS A 343 -7.59 25.57 -22.28
N ILE A 344 -8.31 24.74 -23.03
CA ILE A 344 -8.75 25.07 -24.37
C ILE A 344 -9.74 26.22 -24.29
N ALA A 345 -9.59 27.20 -25.17
CA ALA A 345 -10.46 28.37 -25.19
C ALA A 345 -11.93 27.97 -25.36
N GLY A 346 -12.83 28.60 -24.60
CA GLY A 346 -14.26 28.32 -24.68
C GLY A 346 -14.87 28.58 -26.07
N ASP A 347 -14.30 29.50 -26.85
CA ASP A 347 -14.69 29.77 -28.25
C ASP A 347 -14.31 28.66 -29.24
N LEU A 348 -13.43 27.74 -28.83
CA LEU A 348 -12.99 26.56 -29.59
C LEU A 348 -13.52 25.24 -29.00
N THR A 349 -14.38 25.33 -27.99
CA THR A 349 -14.95 24.17 -27.30
C THR A 349 -16.44 24.04 -27.63
N VAL A 350 -16.88 22.81 -27.92
CA VAL A 350 -18.30 22.49 -28.17
C VAL A 350 -18.86 21.64 -27.02
N ILE A 351 -20.16 21.78 -26.77
CA ILE A 351 -20.85 21.01 -25.72
C ILE A 351 -21.81 20.02 -26.38
N VAL A 352 -21.74 18.76 -25.97
CA VAL A 352 -22.59 17.66 -26.45
C VAL A 352 -23.16 16.86 -25.28
N PRO A 353 -24.20 16.01 -25.47
CA PRO A 353 -24.66 15.12 -24.44
C PRO A 353 -23.55 14.14 -24.00
N TYR A 354 -23.33 13.99 -22.70
CA TYR A 354 -22.26 13.15 -22.14
C TYR A 354 -22.34 11.70 -22.59
N ARG A 355 -23.58 11.14 -22.73
CA ARG A 355 -23.78 9.75 -23.17
C ARG A 355 -23.26 9.49 -24.57
N PHE A 356 -23.47 10.46 -25.47
CA PHE A 356 -22.89 10.40 -26.80
C PHE A 356 -21.37 10.42 -26.73
N LEU A 357 -20.81 11.35 -25.97
CA LEU A 357 -19.35 11.52 -25.91
C LEU A 357 -18.65 10.30 -25.28
N LEU A 358 -19.23 9.71 -24.22
CA LEU A 358 -18.72 8.46 -23.65
C LEU A 358 -18.75 7.31 -24.68
N ALA A 359 -19.84 7.19 -25.46
CA ALA A 359 -19.94 6.16 -26.49
C ALA A 359 -18.97 6.40 -27.67
N ALA A 360 -18.57 7.67 -27.90
CA ALA A 360 -17.61 8.06 -28.92
C ALA A 360 -16.15 8.00 -28.46
N GLY A 361 -15.87 7.44 -27.28
CA GLY A 361 -14.50 7.33 -26.74
C GLY A 361 -14.07 8.49 -25.84
N GLY A 362 -14.99 9.34 -25.40
CA GLY A 362 -14.71 10.38 -24.40
C GLY A 362 -14.44 9.81 -23.03
N HIS A 363 -13.69 10.55 -22.23
CA HIS A 363 -13.22 10.17 -20.92
C HIS A 363 -13.98 10.90 -19.81
N LEU A 364 -14.48 10.16 -18.82
CA LEU A 364 -15.08 10.75 -17.62
C LEU A 364 -13.98 11.42 -16.78
N LYS A 365 -14.08 12.74 -16.59
CA LYS A 365 -13.10 13.55 -15.85
C LYS A 365 -13.52 13.91 -14.44
N GLY A 366 -14.81 13.99 -14.22
CA GLY A 366 -15.36 14.31 -12.91
C GLY A 366 -16.88 14.21 -12.90
N ALA A 367 -17.44 14.48 -11.75
CA ALA A 367 -18.88 14.60 -11.55
C ALA A 367 -19.16 15.79 -10.61
N ALA A 368 -20.03 16.68 -11.03
CA ALA A 368 -20.59 17.68 -10.15
C ALA A 368 -21.81 17.09 -9.45
N ILE A 369 -21.98 17.36 -8.16
CA ILE A 369 -23.00 16.75 -7.31
C ILE A 369 -23.66 17.84 -6.48
N HIS A 370 -24.97 17.97 -6.56
CA HIS A 370 -25.74 18.92 -5.76
C HIS A 370 -26.58 18.16 -4.73
N PRO A 371 -26.32 18.35 -3.41
CA PRO A 371 -27.10 17.72 -2.36
C PRO A 371 -28.54 18.31 -2.35
N ARG A 372 -29.55 17.44 -2.18
CA ARG A 372 -30.93 17.89 -2.07
C ARG A 372 -31.21 18.58 -0.73
N ASN A 373 -30.51 18.18 0.33
CA ASN A 373 -30.59 18.75 1.65
C ASN A 373 -29.26 19.41 2.03
N PRO A 374 -29.24 20.72 2.34
CA PRO A 374 -28.01 21.40 2.75
C PRO A 374 -27.38 20.87 4.06
N ASP A 375 -28.20 20.28 4.94
CA ASP A 375 -27.72 19.78 6.24
C ASP A 375 -26.88 18.51 6.13
N ASP A 376 -27.00 17.78 5.02
CA ASP A 376 -26.30 16.48 4.82
C ASP A 376 -24.92 16.62 4.15
N VAL A 377 -24.49 17.85 3.84
CA VAL A 377 -23.27 18.12 3.05
C VAL A 377 -22.04 17.43 3.62
N GLN A 378 -21.78 17.56 4.92
CA GLN A 378 -20.56 16.97 5.51
C GLN A 378 -20.60 15.44 5.59
N ALA A 379 -21.77 14.86 5.84
CA ALA A 379 -21.95 13.41 5.86
C ALA A 379 -21.76 12.82 4.45
N LEU A 380 -22.35 13.47 3.45
CA LEU A 380 -22.27 13.09 2.05
C LEU A 380 -20.82 13.24 1.52
N ALA A 381 -20.13 14.32 1.89
CA ALA A 381 -18.73 14.53 1.54
C ALA A 381 -17.83 13.37 2.03
N ARG A 382 -17.99 12.97 3.29
CA ARG A 382 -17.22 11.85 3.87
C ARG A 382 -17.52 10.53 3.16
N ASP A 383 -18.79 10.23 2.92
CA ASP A 383 -19.16 8.97 2.25
C ASP A 383 -18.66 8.93 0.79
N LEU A 384 -18.67 10.06 0.07
CA LEU A 384 -18.09 10.18 -1.27
C LEU A 384 -16.57 9.91 -1.27
N ILE A 385 -15.83 10.51 -0.34
CA ILE A 385 -14.37 10.34 -0.24
C ILE A 385 -14.03 8.91 0.15
N ASP A 386 -14.75 8.33 1.11
CA ASP A 386 -14.49 6.96 1.57
C ASP A 386 -14.70 5.92 0.48
N ARG A 387 -15.70 6.14 -0.38
CA ARG A 387 -16.02 5.21 -1.46
C ARG A 387 -15.12 5.34 -2.69
N PHE A 388 -14.76 6.55 -3.05
CA PHE A 388 -14.04 6.81 -4.30
C PHE A 388 -12.54 7.07 -4.09
N GLY A 389 -12.10 7.48 -2.90
CA GLY A 389 -10.69 7.77 -2.61
C GLY A 389 -10.11 8.92 -3.44
N LEU A 390 -10.96 9.81 -3.93
CA LEU A 390 -10.60 10.94 -4.78
C LEU A 390 -10.68 12.24 -4.00
N SER A 391 -10.03 13.29 -4.51
CA SER A 391 -10.20 14.65 -4.00
C SER A 391 -11.60 15.18 -4.30
N LEU A 392 -12.22 15.78 -3.31
CA LEU A 392 -13.56 16.33 -3.38
C LEU A 392 -13.53 17.83 -3.06
N PHE A 393 -13.87 18.66 -4.03
CA PHE A 393 -14.09 20.08 -3.78
C PHE A 393 -15.54 20.29 -3.34
N SER A 394 -15.75 21.00 -2.24
CA SER A 394 -17.06 21.29 -1.68
C SER A 394 -17.31 22.80 -1.67
N GLY A 395 -18.34 23.22 -2.37
CA GLY A 395 -18.84 24.59 -2.30
C GLY A 395 -19.80 24.75 -1.13
N GLU A 396 -19.38 25.49 -0.12
CA GLU A 396 -20.11 25.78 1.09
C GLU A 396 -20.42 27.29 1.17
N PRO A 397 -21.34 27.77 2.03
CA PRO A 397 -21.72 29.19 2.09
C PRO A 397 -20.56 30.15 2.42
N ASP A 398 -19.52 29.64 3.09
CA ASP A 398 -18.35 30.38 3.56
C ASP A 398 -17.12 30.22 2.66
N GLY A 399 -17.22 29.45 1.60
CA GLY A 399 -16.12 29.25 0.63
C GLY A 399 -16.07 27.86 0.02
N THR A 400 -15.03 27.61 -0.77
CA THR A 400 -14.76 26.29 -1.34
C THR A 400 -13.73 25.57 -0.49
N TYR A 401 -14.03 24.34 -0.13
CA TYR A 401 -13.15 23.47 0.67
C TYR A 401 -12.71 22.27 -0.15
N LEU A 402 -11.44 21.92 -0.02
CA LEU A 402 -10.90 20.67 -0.53
C LEU A 402 -10.96 19.62 0.59
N TYR A 403 -11.69 18.56 0.34
CA TYR A 403 -11.71 17.39 1.19
C TYR A 403 -10.81 16.31 0.57
N HIS A 404 -9.92 15.77 1.35
CA HIS A 404 -9.11 14.63 0.97
C HIS A 404 -9.02 13.62 2.11
N ALA A 405 -8.83 12.36 1.76
CA ALA A 405 -8.56 11.30 2.72
C ALA A 405 -7.07 10.94 2.67
N SER A 406 -6.37 11.17 3.74
CA SER A 406 -5.00 10.66 3.91
C SER A 406 -5.03 9.44 4.82
N ASP A 407 -4.39 8.37 4.38
CA ASP A 407 -4.17 7.19 5.20
C ASP A 407 -3.04 7.48 6.19
N SER A 408 -3.38 7.95 7.39
CA SER A 408 -2.41 8.11 8.45
C SER A 408 -2.30 6.82 9.26
N MET A 409 -1.08 6.28 9.35
CA MET A 409 -0.80 5.18 10.27
C MET A 409 -0.70 5.73 11.70
N SER A 410 -1.75 5.51 12.48
CA SER A 410 -1.72 5.78 13.92
C SER A 410 -1.18 4.55 14.64
N TYR A 411 0.01 4.66 15.19
CA TYR A 411 0.57 3.64 16.08
C TYR A 411 -0.02 3.83 17.48
N SER A 412 -1.11 3.12 17.76
CA SER A 412 -1.71 3.09 19.09
C SER A 412 -1.09 1.95 19.89
N GLY A 413 -0.76 2.19 21.15
CA GLY A 413 -0.29 1.17 22.09
C GLY A 413 1.21 1.08 22.31
N VAL A 414 2.04 1.92 21.66
CA VAL A 414 3.50 1.93 21.89
C VAL A 414 3.86 2.07 23.37
N PRO A 415 3.24 2.95 24.18
CA PRO A 415 3.52 3.01 25.62
C PRO A 415 3.22 1.70 26.37
N ASN A 416 2.19 0.97 25.95
CA ASN A 416 1.75 -0.25 26.61
C ASN A 416 2.71 -1.43 26.39
N ILE A 417 3.58 -1.34 25.38
CA ILE A 417 4.55 -2.41 25.08
C ILE A 417 5.85 -2.23 25.85
N ILE A 418 6.17 -1.02 26.28
CA ILE A 418 7.45 -0.72 26.94
C ILE A 418 7.63 -1.57 28.21
N ILE A 419 6.60 -1.69 29.03
CA ILE A 419 6.66 -2.46 30.27
C ILE A 419 6.88 -3.95 30.00
N PRO A 420 6.06 -4.65 29.19
CA PRO A 420 6.31 -6.04 28.81
C PRO A 420 7.69 -6.26 28.17
N LEU A 421 8.17 -5.31 27.37
CA LEU A 421 9.46 -5.38 26.70
C LEU A 421 10.61 -5.33 27.70
N ILE A 422 10.58 -4.42 28.67
CA ILE A 422 11.58 -4.31 29.75
C ILE A 422 11.58 -5.58 30.59
N ILE A 423 10.41 -6.06 30.99
CA ILE A 423 10.27 -7.31 31.76
C ILE A 423 10.90 -8.48 31.00
N SER A 424 10.67 -8.55 29.70
CA SER A 424 11.27 -9.60 28.85
C SER A 424 12.77 -9.56 28.78
N ILE A 425 13.35 -8.36 28.64
CA ILE A 425 14.81 -8.20 28.65
C ILE A 425 15.38 -8.84 29.91
N PHE A 426 14.79 -8.53 31.06
CA PHE A 426 15.26 -9.09 32.34
C PHE A 426 15.02 -10.60 32.46
N ILE A 427 13.89 -11.11 31.97
CA ILE A 427 13.60 -12.56 32.00
C ILE A 427 14.60 -13.30 31.13
N VAL A 428 14.83 -12.85 29.87
CA VAL A 428 15.77 -13.49 28.95
C VAL A 428 17.19 -13.41 29.50
N LEU A 429 17.60 -12.23 29.96
CA LEU A 429 18.92 -12.00 30.54
C LEU A 429 19.17 -12.94 31.74
N ASN A 430 18.24 -13.00 32.70
CA ASN A 430 18.34 -13.86 33.88
C ASN A 430 18.40 -15.34 33.50
N THR A 431 17.54 -15.77 32.57
CA THR A 431 17.49 -17.16 32.10
C THR A 431 18.80 -17.56 31.41
N MET A 432 19.36 -16.67 30.59
CA MET A 432 20.61 -16.92 29.87
C MET A 432 21.82 -16.89 30.77
N ILE A 433 21.88 -15.96 31.73
CA ILE A 433 22.96 -15.96 32.77
C ILE A 433 22.89 -17.27 33.56
N GLY A 434 21.70 -17.66 34.04
CA GLY A 434 21.53 -18.95 34.72
C GLY A 434 22.00 -20.14 33.87
N SER A 435 21.72 -20.12 32.56
CA SER A 435 22.19 -21.14 31.62
C SER A 435 23.72 -21.19 31.51
N VAL A 436 24.41 -20.04 31.50
CA VAL A 436 25.87 -19.96 31.46
C VAL A 436 26.49 -20.54 32.73
N TYR A 437 26.01 -20.15 33.91
CA TYR A 437 26.56 -20.64 35.20
C TYR A 437 26.34 -22.15 35.36
N GLU A 438 25.20 -22.68 35.01
CA GLU A 438 24.94 -24.12 35.07
C GLU A 438 25.82 -24.95 34.13
N ARG A 439 26.28 -24.32 33.03
CA ARG A 439 27.14 -24.97 32.02
C ARG A 439 28.63 -24.68 32.21
N LYS A 440 29.01 -24.10 33.34
CA LYS A 440 30.41 -23.77 33.61
C LYS A 440 31.36 -24.96 33.39
N ARG A 441 30.93 -26.18 33.80
CA ARG A 441 31.69 -27.42 33.60
C ARG A 441 31.74 -27.82 32.14
N GLU A 442 30.65 -27.68 31.37
CA GLU A 442 30.61 -27.97 29.93
C GLU A 442 31.49 -26.99 29.15
N ILE A 443 31.48 -25.69 29.55
CA ILE A 443 32.35 -24.66 28.97
C ILE A 443 33.84 -25.05 29.16
N GLY A 444 34.21 -25.53 30.35
CA GLY A 444 35.54 -26.03 30.61
C GLY A 444 35.94 -27.23 29.72
N ILE A 445 35.01 -28.13 29.41
CA ILE A 445 35.24 -29.21 28.46
C ILE A 445 35.42 -28.68 27.04
N TYR A 446 34.63 -27.72 26.59
CA TYR A 446 34.78 -27.11 25.26
C TYR A 446 36.13 -26.42 25.08
N THR A 447 36.62 -25.71 26.09
CA THR A 447 37.95 -25.10 26.06
C THR A 447 39.07 -26.12 26.08
N SER A 448 38.93 -27.22 26.82
CA SER A 448 39.94 -28.31 26.82
C SER A 448 40.04 -29.05 25.49
N VAL A 449 38.96 -29.05 24.68
CA VAL A 449 38.93 -29.59 23.32
C VAL A 449 39.45 -28.59 22.28
N GLY A 450 39.79 -27.36 22.71
CA GLY A 450 40.38 -26.33 21.83
C GLY A 450 39.42 -25.32 21.24
N LEU A 451 38.14 -25.21 21.72
CA LEU A 451 37.26 -24.11 21.30
C LEU A 451 37.75 -22.79 21.88
N ALA A 452 37.89 -21.80 20.99
CA ALA A 452 38.23 -20.45 21.41
C ALA A 452 37.08 -19.82 22.22
N PRO A 453 37.37 -18.91 23.18
CA PRO A 453 36.35 -18.21 23.98
C PRO A 453 35.26 -17.53 23.15
N SER A 454 35.62 -16.98 21.98
CA SER A 454 34.67 -16.39 21.03
C SER A 454 33.67 -17.41 20.49
N HIS A 455 34.08 -18.64 20.21
CA HIS A 455 33.20 -19.70 19.74
C HIS A 455 32.22 -20.14 20.83
N VAL A 456 32.67 -20.14 22.09
CA VAL A 456 31.79 -20.41 23.24
C VAL A 456 30.74 -19.31 23.37
N SER A 457 31.11 -18.04 23.24
CA SER A 457 30.14 -16.92 23.22
C SER A 457 29.11 -17.07 22.09
N PHE A 458 29.55 -17.43 20.89
CA PHE A 458 28.63 -17.68 19.75
C PHE A 458 27.64 -18.82 19.99
N LEU A 459 28.03 -19.84 20.74
CA LEU A 459 27.11 -20.94 21.09
C LEU A 459 25.88 -20.44 21.86
N PHE A 460 26.06 -19.51 22.82
CA PHE A 460 24.97 -18.92 23.59
C PHE A 460 24.12 -17.97 22.75
N ILE A 461 24.74 -17.20 21.87
CA ILE A 461 24.01 -16.34 20.90
C ILE A 461 23.17 -17.21 19.96
N ALA A 462 23.71 -18.30 19.45
CA ALA A 462 22.99 -19.23 18.57
C ALA A 462 21.79 -19.90 19.28
N GLU A 463 21.97 -20.26 20.56
CA GLU A 463 20.88 -20.79 21.40
C GLU A 463 19.75 -19.75 21.58
N ALA A 464 20.11 -18.51 21.89
CA ALA A 464 19.14 -17.44 22.04
C ALA A 464 18.43 -17.08 20.74
N MET A 465 19.14 -17.12 19.59
CA MET A 465 18.52 -16.92 18.28
C MET A 465 17.50 -18.04 17.98
N ALA A 466 17.81 -19.29 18.30
CA ALA A 466 16.87 -20.38 18.12
C ALA A 466 15.59 -20.19 19.01
N PHE A 467 15.75 -19.75 20.26
CA PHE A 467 14.61 -19.38 21.12
C PHE A 467 13.80 -18.24 20.51
N ALA A 468 14.48 -17.18 20.02
CA ALA A 468 13.80 -16.04 19.43
C ALA A 468 12.96 -16.45 18.21
N VAL A 469 13.55 -17.20 17.26
CA VAL A 469 12.87 -17.67 16.05
C VAL A 469 11.67 -18.54 16.39
N LEU A 470 11.83 -19.54 17.29
CA LEU A 470 10.73 -20.40 17.71
C LEU A 470 9.59 -19.60 18.36
N SER A 471 9.96 -18.72 19.28
CA SER A 471 8.96 -17.98 20.08
C SER A 471 8.22 -16.93 19.27
N VAL A 472 8.92 -16.25 18.36
CA VAL A 472 8.32 -15.23 17.49
C VAL A 472 7.32 -15.85 16.53
N VAL A 473 7.64 -16.97 15.90
CA VAL A 473 6.70 -17.63 14.98
C VAL A 473 5.50 -18.21 15.71
N PHE A 474 5.71 -18.91 16.83
CA PHE A 474 4.58 -19.41 17.64
C PHE A 474 3.73 -18.29 18.22
N GLY A 475 4.34 -17.21 18.71
CA GLY A 475 3.63 -16.04 19.22
C GLY A 475 2.81 -15.34 18.15
N TYR A 476 3.36 -15.23 16.94
CA TYR A 476 2.66 -14.72 15.78
C TYR A 476 1.46 -15.59 15.40
N LEU A 477 1.66 -16.91 15.27
CA LEU A 477 0.59 -17.84 14.96
C LEU A 477 -0.52 -17.80 16.02
N LEU A 478 -0.14 -17.73 17.30
CA LEU A 478 -1.09 -17.62 18.40
C LEU A 478 -1.91 -16.32 18.32
N ALA A 479 -1.24 -15.18 18.04
CA ALA A 479 -1.91 -13.90 17.91
C ALA A 479 -2.91 -13.89 16.75
N GLN A 480 -2.50 -14.37 15.58
CA GLN A 480 -3.37 -14.40 14.39
C GLN A 480 -4.53 -15.40 14.55
N THR A 481 -4.26 -16.58 15.16
CA THR A 481 -5.30 -17.58 15.38
C THR A 481 -6.32 -17.10 16.40
N SER A 482 -5.86 -16.48 17.50
CA SER A 482 -6.75 -15.87 18.50
C SER A 482 -7.60 -14.77 17.91
N ALA A 483 -6.99 -13.92 17.10
CA ALA A 483 -7.68 -12.87 16.38
C ALA A 483 -8.82 -13.39 15.50
N LYS A 484 -8.54 -14.42 14.70
CA LYS A 484 -9.54 -15.04 13.83
C LYS A 484 -10.65 -15.73 14.60
N LEU A 485 -10.29 -16.41 15.69
CA LEU A 485 -11.25 -17.19 16.49
C LEU A 485 -12.21 -16.29 17.28
N PHE A 486 -11.70 -15.18 17.82
CA PHE A 486 -12.46 -14.29 18.69
C PHE A 486 -12.98 -13.03 17.98
N ALA A 487 -12.72 -12.86 16.68
CA ALA A 487 -13.14 -11.68 15.89
C ALA A 487 -14.66 -11.40 15.93
N GLN A 488 -15.47 -12.43 16.19
CA GLN A 488 -16.94 -12.33 16.24
C GLN A 488 -17.50 -12.34 17.67
N THR A 489 -16.65 -12.31 18.71
CA THR A 489 -17.10 -12.37 20.11
C THR A 489 -16.93 -11.02 20.80
N ASP A 490 -17.87 -10.68 21.70
CA ASP A 490 -17.82 -9.44 22.50
C ASP A 490 -16.58 -9.36 23.42
N LEU A 491 -15.94 -10.49 23.70
CA LEU A 491 -14.69 -10.57 24.48
C LEU A 491 -13.53 -9.82 23.82
N TRP A 492 -13.59 -9.60 22.50
CA TRP A 492 -12.56 -8.91 21.71
C TRP A 492 -12.94 -7.48 21.34
N SER A 493 -14.12 -7.00 21.80
CA SER A 493 -14.58 -5.64 21.58
C SER A 493 -13.58 -4.63 22.17
N GLY A 494 -12.85 -3.91 21.32
CA GLY A 494 -11.82 -2.95 21.74
C GLY A 494 -10.37 -3.39 21.45
N ILE A 495 -10.09 -4.65 21.13
CA ILE A 495 -8.78 -5.11 20.67
C ILE A 495 -8.82 -5.18 19.15
N THR A 496 -8.30 -4.15 18.51
CA THR A 496 -8.15 -4.15 17.04
C THR A 496 -6.91 -4.92 16.67
N VAL A 497 -7.11 -6.17 16.23
CA VAL A 497 -6.03 -6.98 15.70
C VAL A 497 -5.52 -6.34 14.41
N ASN A 498 -4.24 -6.11 14.38
CA ASN A 498 -3.60 -5.51 13.24
C ASN A 498 -3.36 -6.56 12.15
N TYR A 499 -4.14 -6.48 11.08
CA TYR A 499 -3.98 -7.31 9.90
C TYR A 499 -2.89 -6.80 8.94
N SER A 500 -2.19 -5.71 9.28
CA SER A 500 -1.09 -5.20 8.48
C SER A 500 0.12 -6.14 8.57
N SER A 501 0.54 -6.70 7.46
CA SER A 501 1.72 -7.55 7.38
C SER A 501 3.00 -6.86 7.86
N MET A 502 3.11 -5.54 7.65
CA MET A 502 4.28 -4.76 8.05
C MET A 502 4.39 -4.58 9.57
N SER A 503 3.29 -4.38 10.27
CA SER A 503 3.33 -4.26 11.74
C SER A 503 3.65 -5.59 12.41
N GLY A 504 3.14 -6.69 11.86
CA GLY A 504 3.51 -8.03 12.29
C GLY A 504 5.01 -8.29 12.12
N VAL A 505 5.57 -7.90 10.97
CA VAL A 505 7.01 -7.97 10.71
C VAL A 505 7.79 -7.10 11.70
N ALA A 506 7.37 -5.85 11.92
CA ALA A 506 8.03 -4.93 12.85
C ALA A 506 8.04 -5.47 14.29
N ALA A 507 6.92 -6.03 14.76
CA ALA A 507 6.82 -6.66 16.08
C ALA A 507 7.75 -7.88 16.20
N MET A 508 7.81 -8.73 15.17
CA MET A 508 8.71 -9.89 15.15
C MET A 508 10.19 -9.48 15.18
N VAL A 509 10.57 -8.48 14.39
CA VAL A 509 11.93 -7.92 14.38
C VAL A 509 12.28 -7.33 15.74
N LEU A 510 11.35 -6.60 16.36
CA LEU A 510 11.55 -6.01 17.69
C LEU A 510 11.84 -7.09 18.75
N VAL A 511 11.05 -8.18 18.77
CA VAL A 511 11.28 -9.28 19.73
C VAL A 511 12.62 -9.97 19.49
N ILE A 512 12.98 -10.24 18.24
CA ILE A 512 14.29 -10.82 17.90
C ILE A 512 15.41 -9.90 18.38
N ALA A 513 15.32 -8.59 18.14
CA ALA A 513 16.30 -7.61 18.57
C ALA A 513 16.44 -7.57 20.10
N VAL A 514 15.31 -7.60 20.82
CA VAL A 514 15.29 -7.64 22.29
C VAL A 514 16.01 -8.88 22.83
N VAL A 515 15.73 -10.04 22.27
CA VAL A 515 16.39 -11.29 22.68
C VAL A 515 17.89 -11.25 22.39
N LEU A 516 18.29 -10.75 21.22
CA LEU A 516 19.71 -10.63 20.87
C LEU A 516 20.45 -9.63 21.77
N ILE A 517 19.86 -8.49 22.07
CA ILE A 517 20.43 -7.49 22.99
C ILE A 517 20.58 -8.11 24.39
N SER A 518 19.57 -8.82 24.88
CA SER A 518 19.58 -9.45 26.20
C SER A 518 20.64 -10.53 26.37
N VAL A 519 21.10 -11.14 25.26
CA VAL A 519 22.08 -12.22 25.29
C VAL A 519 23.53 -11.73 25.19
N ILE A 520 23.76 -10.46 24.84
CA ILE A 520 25.12 -9.90 24.70
C ILE A 520 25.93 -10.07 26.00
N TYR A 521 25.34 -9.67 27.13
CA TYR A 521 26.02 -9.76 28.41
C TYR A 521 26.26 -11.23 28.84
N PRO A 522 25.28 -12.14 28.86
CA PRO A 522 25.51 -13.57 29.13
C PRO A 522 26.55 -14.21 28.22
N SER A 523 26.57 -13.86 26.92
CA SER A 523 27.56 -14.42 25.99
C SER A 523 29.00 -13.97 26.30
N LYS A 524 29.18 -12.71 26.74
CA LYS A 524 30.49 -12.21 27.23
C LYS A 524 30.94 -12.97 28.48
N VAL A 525 30.03 -13.14 29.47
CA VAL A 525 30.34 -13.90 30.68
C VAL A 525 30.75 -15.35 30.34
N ALA A 526 30.08 -15.97 29.37
CA ALA A 526 30.44 -17.32 28.90
C ALA A 526 31.85 -17.33 28.29
N GLY A 527 32.20 -16.30 27.50
CA GLY A 527 33.53 -16.15 26.91
C GLY A 527 34.61 -15.92 27.98
N GLU A 528 34.33 -15.13 29.01
CA GLU A 528 35.24 -14.92 30.16
C GLU A 528 35.46 -16.21 30.96
N ILE A 529 34.41 -17.00 31.19
CA ILE A 529 34.54 -18.31 31.85
C ILE A 529 35.39 -19.27 31.00
N ALA A 530 35.34 -19.12 29.67
CA ALA A 530 36.09 -19.92 28.73
C ALA A 530 37.57 -19.53 28.60
N MET A 531 37.98 -18.36 29.10
CA MET A 531 39.40 -17.99 29.11
C MET A 531 40.19 -18.85 30.09
N PRO A 532 41.35 -19.41 29.67
CA PRO A 532 42.23 -20.14 30.57
C PRO A 532 42.79 -19.21 31.65
N ASP A 533 42.42 -19.44 32.90
CA ASP A 533 42.96 -18.72 34.03
C ASP A 533 44.07 -19.56 34.67
N VAL A 534 45.28 -19.02 34.65
CA VAL A 534 46.49 -19.71 35.17
C VAL A 534 46.39 -19.97 36.67
N ASN A 535 45.50 -19.25 37.38
CA ASN A 535 45.32 -19.33 38.84
C ASN A 535 44.07 -20.17 39.27
N ARG A 536 43.38 -20.83 38.36
CA ARG A 536 42.25 -21.71 38.74
C ARG A 536 42.76 -23.05 39.27
N SER A 537 42.75 -23.22 40.56
CA SER A 537 42.79 -24.55 41.17
C SER A 537 41.51 -25.30 40.83
N TRP A 538 41.63 -26.44 40.22
CA TRP A 538 40.54 -27.38 39.93
C TRP A 538 40.17 -28.10 41.24
N THR A 539 39.30 -27.54 42.06
CA THR A 539 38.65 -28.22 43.19
C THR A 539 37.21 -28.57 42.83
#